data_964b5ef7f900c7a02cae7339bb900502
#
_entry.id   964b5ef7f900c7a02cae7339bb900502
#
_cell.length_a   1.000
_cell.length_b   1.000
_cell.length_c   1.000
_cell.angle_alpha   90.00
_cell.angle_beta   90.00
_cell.angle_gamma   90.00
#
_symmetry.space_group_name_H-M   'P 1'
#
loop_
_entity.id
_entity.type
_entity.pdbx_description
1 polymer ?
#
loop_
_entity_poly.entity_id
_entity_poly.type
_entity_poly.pdbx_seq_one_letter_code
_entity_poly.pdbx_strand_id
1 'polypeptide(L)'
;WVTGGYKWLQRTADFDYLQAFIDAGKAEGLDGYAAINTMVGGKECPYGLGSDGPLFDGTAKREWASVVNTSEGLKSCMDMGTGTKFLNPANDEVVEYLLGILEDLAAYDVKGIILDRCRYDDNDLQSDFSEVSRQKFEEFIGKKVENWPDDIFSPGQNSLDNYVTAMQRDWMTFR
;
A
#
# COMPACT_ATOMS: atom_id res chain seq x y z
N TRP A 1 -1.71 -18.07 -6.47
CA TRP A 1 -0.81 -17.19 -5.73
C TRP A 1 -0.97 -17.35 -4.23
N VAL A 2 -0.19 -18.14 -3.63
CA VAL A 2 0.00 -18.11 -2.20
C VAL A 2 1.36 -17.50 -2.00
N THR A 3 1.43 -16.19 -2.17
CA THR A 3 2.61 -15.48 -1.79
C THR A 3 2.71 -15.53 -0.27
N GLY A 4 3.79 -16.03 0.21
CA GLY A 4 4.37 -15.78 1.48
C GLY A 4 3.40 -15.61 2.64
N GLY A 5 2.65 -16.60 2.98
CA GLY A 5 2.09 -16.61 4.32
C GLY A 5 3.23 -16.71 5.31
N TYR A 6 3.06 -16.19 6.50
CA TYR A 6 4.01 -16.42 7.57
C TYR A 6 4.42 -17.90 7.56
N LYS A 7 5.72 -18.20 7.64
CA LYS A 7 6.27 -19.56 7.54
C LYS A 7 5.55 -20.60 8.38
N TRP A 8 4.88 -20.16 9.43
CA TRP A 8 4.10 -21.04 10.31
C TRP A 8 2.70 -21.41 9.79
N LEU A 9 2.18 -20.74 8.74
CA LEU A 9 0.88 -21.09 8.14
C LEU A 9 0.96 -22.29 7.19
N GLN A 10 2.14 -22.65 6.71
CA GLN A 10 2.43 -23.82 5.85
C GLN A 10 1.33 -24.11 4.81
N ARG A 11 0.95 -23.10 4.04
CA ARG A 11 -0.06 -23.28 3.00
C ARG A 11 0.47 -24.17 1.89
N THR A 12 -0.35 -25.07 1.42
CA THR A 12 -0.02 -25.92 0.28
C THR A 12 -0.35 -25.17 -1.02
N ALA A 13 0.60 -25.16 -1.96
CA ALA A 13 0.44 -24.43 -3.23
C ALA A 13 -0.54 -25.11 -4.21
N ASP A 14 -0.89 -26.36 -3.94
CA ASP A 14 -1.76 -27.20 -4.76
C ASP A 14 -3.24 -27.20 -4.28
N PHE A 15 -3.57 -26.40 -3.26
CA PHE A 15 -4.93 -26.27 -2.76
C PHE A 15 -5.43 -24.83 -2.89
N ASP A 16 -6.51 -24.65 -3.65
CA ASP A 16 -7.17 -23.36 -3.81
C ASP A 16 -8.15 -23.08 -2.67
N TYR A 17 -7.65 -22.39 -1.65
CA TYR A 17 -8.42 -22.05 -0.45
C TYR A 17 -9.60 -21.12 -0.77
N LEU A 18 -9.42 -20.21 -1.73
CA LEU A 18 -10.47 -19.25 -2.07
C LEU A 18 -11.62 -19.97 -2.79
N GLN A 19 -11.32 -20.81 -3.79
CA GLN A 19 -12.33 -21.59 -4.47
C GLN A 19 -13.09 -22.50 -3.51
N ALA A 20 -12.37 -23.23 -2.64
CA ALA A 20 -12.99 -24.11 -1.65
C ALA A 20 -13.92 -23.35 -0.68
N PHE A 21 -13.52 -22.14 -0.27
CA PHE A 21 -14.35 -21.27 0.58
C PHE A 21 -15.63 -20.82 -0.17
N ILE A 22 -15.49 -20.41 -1.43
CA ILE A 22 -16.62 -19.99 -2.28
C ILE A 22 -17.62 -21.12 -2.46
N ASP A 23 -17.12 -22.32 -2.80
CA ASP A 23 -17.96 -23.51 -3.02
C ASP A 23 -18.72 -23.92 -1.76
N ALA A 24 -18.04 -23.93 -0.61
CA ALA A 24 -18.67 -24.23 0.67
C ALA A 24 -19.74 -23.17 1.05
N GLY A 25 -19.44 -21.89 0.85
CA GLY A 25 -20.40 -20.82 1.11
C GLY A 25 -21.65 -20.92 0.23
N LYS A 26 -21.49 -21.19 -1.07
CA LYS A 26 -22.61 -21.40 -2.00
C LYS A 26 -23.48 -22.60 -1.61
N ALA A 27 -22.89 -23.68 -1.17
CA ALA A 27 -23.63 -24.86 -0.73
C ALA A 27 -24.57 -24.53 0.44
N GLU A 28 -24.24 -23.53 1.25
CA GLU A 28 -25.03 -23.04 2.38
C GLU A 28 -25.88 -21.80 2.01
N GLY A 29 -25.91 -21.39 0.75
CA GLY A 29 -26.67 -20.21 0.28
C GLY A 29 -26.07 -18.87 0.71
N LEU A 30 -24.77 -18.82 0.97
CA LEU A 30 -24.04 -17.61 1.37
C LEU A 30 -23.33 -16.97 0.19
N ASP A 31 -23.31 -15.63 0.18
CA ASP A 31 -22.52 -14.84 -0.76
C ASP A 31 -21.08 -14.69 -0.22
N GLY A 32 -20.07 -15.10 -1.01
CA GLY A 32 -18.66 -14.92 -0.68
C GLY A 32 -18.10 -13.60 -1.18
N TYR A 33 -17.30 -12.94 -0.36
CA TYR A 33 -16.54 -11.74 -0.74
C TYR A 33 -15.03 -12.02 -0.51
N ALA A 34 -14.21 -11.61 -1.49
CA ALA A 34 -12.75 -11.62 -1.32
C ALA A 34 -12.29 -10.28 -0.74
N ALA A 35 -11.41 -10.32 0.26
CA ALA A 35 -10.81 -9.10 0.83
C ALA A 35 -9.29 -9.12 0.63
N ILE A 36 -8.73 -8.00 0.19
CA ILE A 36 -7.29 -7.82 0.04
C ILE A 36 -6.80 -6.60 0.82
N ASN A 37 -5.60 -6.70 1.38
CA ASN A 37 -4.87 -5.55 1.93
C ASN A 37 -4.20 -4.78 0.77
N THR A 38 -4.89 -3.83 0.19
CA THR A 38 -4.56 -3.23 -1.11
C THR A 38 -3.18 -2.59 -1.16
N MET A 39 -2.92 -1.59 -0.30
CA MET A 39 -1.65 -0.86 -0.29
C MET A 39 -0.62 -1.42 0.70
N VAL A 40 -0.84 -2.61 1.24
CA VAL A 40 0.11 -3.24 2.16
C VAL A 40 1.17 -3.99 1.36
N GLY A 41 2.39 -3.49 1.42
CA GLY A 41 3.57 -4.11 0.81
C GLY A 41 4.18 -5.24 1.62
N GLY A 42 3.69 -5.44 2.83
CA GLY A 42 4.12 -6.52 3.72
C GLY A 42 4.34 -6.08 5.17
N LYS A 43 4.78 -7.03 5.96
CA LYS A 43 5.06 -6.81 7.38
C LYS A 43 6.27 -7.60 7.84
N GLU A 44 7.13 -6.94 8.60
CA GLU A 44 8.19 -7.60 9.33
C GLU A 44 7.64 -8.15 10.65
N CYS A 45 7.81 -9.43 10.88
CA CYS A 45 7.34 -10.06 12.11
C CYS A 45 8.38 -9.90 13.23
N PRO A 46 8.01 -9.29 14.37
CA PRO A 46 8.95 -8.98 15.45
C PRO A 46 9.47 -10.22 16.20
N TYR A 47 8.85 -11.38 16.02
CA TYR A 47 9.19 -12.60 16.76
C TYR A 47 10.08 -13.57 15.96
N GLY A 48 10.81 -13.11 14.97
CA GLY A 48 11.67 -13.95 14.15
C GLY A 48 10.92 -14.95 13.25
N LEU A 49 9.63 -14.74 13.07
CA LEU A 49 8.79 -15.57 12.19
C LEU A 49 8.98 -15.21 10.70
N GLY A 50 9.89 -14.27 10.43
CA GLY A 50 10.19 -13.80 9.09
C GLY A 50 9.34 -12.59 8.65
N SER A 51 9.62 -12.13 7.46
CA SER A 51 8.87 -11.05 6.82
C SER A 51 7.96 -11.63 5.76
N ASP A 52 6.85 -10.97 5.49
CA ASP A 52 5.84 -11.42 4.52
C ASP A 52 5.36 -10.25 3.68
N GLY A 53 5.05 -10.52 2.42
CA GLY A 53 4.49 -9.58 1.44
C GLY A 53 5.45 -9.20 0.31
N PRO A 54 4.94 -8.52 -0.73
CA PRO A 54 5.67 -8.27 -1.97
C PRO A 54 6.98 -7.49 -1.79
N LEU A 55 7.07 -6.61 -0.80
CA LEU A 55 8.32 -5.87 -0.50
C LEU A 55 9.41 -6.75 0.16
N PHE A 56 9.09 -7.97 0.59
CA PHE A 56 10.01 -8.85 1.30
C PHE A 56 10.31 -10.16 0.58
N ASP A 57 9.45 -10.59 -0.32
CA ASP A 57 9.56 -11.88 -1.02
C ASP A 57 10.26 -11.79 -2.40
N GLY A 58 10.63 -10.59 -2.80
CA GLY A 58 11.28 -10.31 -4.09
C GLY A 58 10.31 -10.01 -5.24
N THR A 59 9.02 -9.97 -4.98
CA THR A 59 7.99 -9.61 -5.99
C THR A 59 8.08 -8.13 -6.33
N ALA A 60 8.13 -7.27 -5.32
CA ALA A 60 8.17 -5.82 -5.49
C ALA A 60 9.60 -5.30 -5.50
N LYS A 61 9.82 -4.27 -6.29
CA LYS A 61 11.04 -3.47 -6.23
C LYS A 61 11.02 -2.59 -4.98
N ARG A 62 12.20 -2.20 -4.49
CA ARG A 62 12.30 -1.29 -3.32
C ARG A 62 11.63 0.06 -3.56
N GLU A 63 11.64 0.55 -4.78
CA GLU A 63 11.03 1.81 -5.22
C GLU A 63 9.49 1.80 -5.15
N TRP A 64 8.91 0.63 -4.96
CA TRP A 64 7.47 0.50 -4.73
C TRP A 64 7.06 0.88 -3.31
N ALA A 65 8.03 0.90 -2.39
CA ALA A 65 7.78 1.26 -1.00
C ALA A 65 7.52 2.76 -0.84
N SER A 66 6.55 3.09 -0.01
CA SER A 66 6.22 4.47 0.35
C SER A 66 7.40 5.17 1.04
N VAL A 67 7.54 6.47 0.78
CA VAL A 67 8.56 7.34 1.37
C VAL A 67 7.93 8.31 2.35
N VAL A 68 8.46 8.33 3.56
CA VAL A 68 7.94 9.14 4.68
C VAL A 68 8.86 10.33 4.95
N ASN A 69 8.27 11.49 5.20
CA ASN A 69 8.99 12.67 5.66
C ASN A 69 9.20 12.58 7.17
N THR A 70 10.44 12.43 7.59
CA THR A 70 10.84 12.31 8.99
C THR A 70 11.68 13.49 9.45
N SER A 71 11.88 13.65 10.76
CA SER A 71 12.78 14.67 11.31
C SER A 71 14.25 14.53 10.85
N GLU A 72 14.60 13.37 10.27
CA GLU A 72 15.93 13.08 9.74
C GLU A 72 15.95 13.11 8.19
N GLY A 73 14.90 13.62 7.56
CA GLY A 73 14.70 13.68 6.12
C GLY A 73 13.81 12.58 5.57
N LEU A 74 13.79 12.45 4.25
CA LEU A 74 12.99 11.44 3.56
C LEU A 74 13.55 10.04 3.76
N LYS A 75 12.71 9.12 4.20
CA LYS A 75 13.07 7.70 4.40
C LYS A 75 12.06 6.78 3.75
N SER A 76 12.54 5.74 3.10
CA SER A 76 11.66 4.64 2.71
C SER A 76 11.04 4.00 3.95
N CYS A 77 9.78 3.64 3.89
CA CYS A 77 9.14 2.90 4.97
C CYS A 77 9.87 1.58 5.29
N MET A 78 10.64 1.05 4.34
CA MET A 78 11.50 -0.13 4.55
C MET A 78 12.64 0.11 5.53
N ASP A 79 13.07 1.37 5.70
CA ASP A 79 14.14 1.76 6.62
C ASP A 79 13.62 2.22 8.00
N MET A 80 12.30 2.18 8.18
CA MET A 80 11.64 2.62 9.40
C MET A 80 11.22 1.41 10.22
N GLY A 81 11.94 1.09 11.28
CA GLY A 81 11.58 0.12 12.31
C GLY A 81 10.74 -1.09 11.88
N THR A 82 10.24 -1.86 12.82
CA THR A 82 9.33 -2.98 12.59
C THR A 82 7.91 -2.48 12.34
N GLY A 83 7.15 -3.20 11.55
CA GLY A 83 5.74 -2.85 11.31
C GLY A 83 5.27 -3.14 9.89
N THR A 84 4.08 -2.70 9.60
CA THR A 84 3.49 -2.81 8.27
C THR A 84 4.19 -1.83 7.33
N LYS A 85 4.57 -2.32 6.14
CA LYS A 85 5.16 -1.53 5.06
C LYS A 85 4.10 -1.27 4.00
N PHE A 86 4.07 -0.06 3.49
CA PHE A 86 3.07 0.35 2.51
C PHE A 86 3.69 0.57 1.14
N LEU A 87 2.91 0.24 0.11
CA LEU A 87 3.21 0.52 -1.28
C LEU A 87 2.90 1.97 -1.60
N ASN A 88 3.60 2.52 -2.58
CA ASN A 88 3.36 3.85 -3.10
C ASN A 88 2.22 3.87 -4.13
N PRO A 89 1.06 4.46 -3.83
CA PRO A 89 -0.06 4.49 -4.77
C PRO A 89 0.19 5.37 -6.01
N ALA A 90 1.18 6.26 -5.97
CA ALA A 90 1.55 7.07 -7.12
C ALA A 90 2.46 6.32 -8.12
N ASN A 91 2.98 5.15 -7.77
CA ASN A 91 3.82 4.37 -8.66
C ASN A 91 2.97 3.52 -9.61
N ASP A 92 3.10 3.74 -10.93
CA ASP A 92 2.31 3.03 -11.93
C ASP A 92 2.54 1.52 -11.94
N GLU A 93 3.76 1.06 -11.67
CA GLU A 93 4.04 -0.38 -11.54
C GLU A 93 3.29 -1.01 -10.35
N VAL A 94 3.11 -0.25 -9.25
CA VAL A 94 2.29 -0.70 -8.10
C VAL A 94 0.83 -0.83 -8.51
N VAL A 95 0.32 0.15 -9.26
CA VAL A 95 -1.05 0.13 -9.76
C VAL A 95 -1.26 -1.07 -10.69
N GLU A 96 -0.37 -1.31 -11.64
CA GLU A 96 -0.43 -2.46 -12.55
C GLU A 96 -0.39 -3.79 -11.80
N TYR A 97 0.48 -3.93 -10.81
CA TYR A 97 0.55 -5.12 -9.96
C TYR A 97 -0.76 -5.38 -9.22
N LEU A 98 -1.36 -4.33 -8.63
CA LEU A 98 -2.63 -4.46 -7.92
C LEU A 98 -3.80 -4.76 -8.87
N LEU A 99 -3.81 -4.18 -10.06
CA LEU A 99 -4.80 -4.51 -11.09
C LEU A 99 -4.70 -5.98 -11.51
N GLY A 100 -3.51 -6.52 -11.67
CA GLY A 100 -3.32 -7.95 -11.95
C GLY A 100 -3.90 -8.85 -10.85
N ILE A 101 -3.71 -8.48 -9.57
CA ILE A 101 -4.34 -9.21 -8.45
C ILE A 101 -5.87 -9.14 -8.52
N LEU A 102 -6.41 -7.97 -8.85
CA LEU A 102 -7.87 -7.79 -8.98
C LEU A 102 -8.45 -8.58 -10.15
N GLU A 103 -7.72 -8.66 -11.26
CA GLU A 103 -8.10 -9.50 -12.41
C GLU A 103 -8.13 -10.99 -12.04
N ASP A 104 -7.11 -11.48 -11.30
CA ASP A 104 -7.08 -12.85 -10.80
C ASP A 104 -8.28 -13.12 -9.86
N LEU A 105 -8.59 -12.19 -8.96
CA LEU A 105 -9.74 -12.32 -8.05
C LEU A 105 -11.09 -12.27 -8.79
N ALA A 106 -11.17 -11.47 -9.84
CA ALA A 106 -12.39 -11.34 -10.65
C ALA A 106 -12.69 -12.62 -11.47
N ALA A 107 -11.71 -13.50 -11.64
CA ALA A 107 -11.92 -14.82 -12.26
C ALA A 107 -12.69 -15.80 -11.35
N TYR A 108 -12.74 -15.53 -10.05
CA TYR A 108 -13.55 -16.31 -9.10
C TYR A 108 -15.00 -15.83 -9.06
N ASP A 109 -15.92 -16.74 -8.77
CA ASP A 109 -17.34 -16.42 -8.62
C ASP A 109 -17.60 -15.84 -7.20
N VAL A 110 -16.96 -14.71 -6.91
CA VAL A 110 -17.21 -13.91 -5.72
C VAL A 110 -18.29 -12.86 -5.97
N LYS A 111 -19.02 -12.53 -4.93
CA LYS A 111 -20.05 -11.48 -5.00
C LYS A 111 -19.45 -10.09 -5.13
N GLY A 112 -18.25 -9.91 -4.63
CA GLY A 112 -17.51 -8.67 -4.71
C GLY A 112 -16.12 -8.77 -4.06
N ILE A 113 -15.34 -7.72 -4.26
CA ILE A 113 -13.99 -7.59 -3.71
C ILE A 113 -13.96 -6.41 -2.74
N ILE A 114 -13.40 -6.63 -1.55
CA ILE A 114 -13.22 -5.61 -0.52
C ILE A 114 -11.77 -5.16 -0.57
N LEU A 115 -11.56 -3.87 -0.85
CA LEU A 115 -10.25 -3.24 -0.83
C LEU A 115 -9.97 -2.71 0.58
N ASP A 116 -9.42 -3.57 1.45
CA ASP A 116 -8.95 -3.14 2.76
C ASP A 116 -7.63 -2.40 2.64
N ARG A 117 -7.39 -1.43 3.52
CA ARG A 117 -6.18 -0.58 3.53
C ARG A 117 -5.84 0.02 2.17
N CYS A 118 -6.86 0.39 1.39
CA CYS A 118 -6.72 1.19 0.18
C CYS A 118 -6.48 2.65 0.58
N ARG A 119 -5.35 2.91 1.19
CA ARG A 119 -4.96 4.21 1.76
C ARG A 119 -3.45 4.31 1.92
N TYR A 120 -2.99 5.52 2.19
CA TYR A 120 -1.62 5.74 2.65
C TYR A 120 -1.38 5.08 4.01
N ASP A 121 -0.13 5.04 4.45
CA ASP A 121 0.25 4.43 5.73
C ASP A 121 -0.32 5.17 6.96
N ASP A 122 0.01 4.69 8.14
CA ASP A 122 -0.49 5.28 9.40
C ASP A 122 0.09 6.69 9.67
N ASN A 123 1.13 7.10 8.92
CA ASN A 123 1.67 8.47 8.91
C ASN A 123 1.11 9.26 7.73
N ASP A 124 -0.17 9.24 7.59
CA ASP A 124 -0.95 9.68 6.46
C ASP A 124 -0.48 10.98 5.78
N LEU A 125 -0.25 12.06 6.56
CA LEU A 125 0.20 13.34 6.02
C LEU A 125 1.69 13.36 5.63
N GLN A 126 2.48 12.46 6.18
CA GLN A 126 3.93 12.39 6.01
C GLN A 126 4.36 11.40 4.92
N SER A 127 3.43 10.89 4.11
CA SER A 127 3.67 10.01 2.97
C SER A 127 2.64 10.24 1.84
N ASP A 128 2.90 9.93 0.58
CA ASP A 128 4.16 9.47 0.06
C ASP A 128 4.93 10.65 -0.55
N PHE A 129 6.17 10.86 -0.10
CA PHE A 129 7.04 11.93 -0.59
C PHE A 129 8.19 11.39 -1.46
N SER A 130 7.96 10.32 -2.19
CA SER A 130 8.91 9.82 -3.19
C SER A 130 9.10 10.80 -4.36
N GLU A 131 10.15 10.56 -5.13
CA GLU A 131 10.39 11.35 -6.34
C GLU A 131 9.29 11.15 -7.39
N VAL A 132 8.69 9.96 -7.47
CA VAL A 132 7.53 9.70 -8.36
C VAL A 132 6.33 10.55 -7.95
N SER A 133 6.01 10.60 -6.66
CA SER A 133 4.93 11.45 -6.15
C SER A 133 5.22 12.93 -6.36
N ARG A 134 6.46 13.36 -6.20
CA ARG A 134 6.89 14.72 -6.50
C ARG A 134 6.62 15.10 -7.95
N GLN A 135 7.10 14.28 -8.89
CA GLN A 135 6.96 14.55 -10.32
C GLN A 135 5.48 14.63 -10.73
N LYS A 136 4.66 13.68 -10.31
CA LYS A 136 3.23 13.66 -10.60
C LYS A 136 2.49 14.84 -9.95
N PHE A 137 2.87 15.23 -8.73
CA PHE A 137 2.30 16.38 -8.07
C PHE A 137 2.67 17.68 -8.76
N GLU A 138 3.94 17.86 -9.13
CA GLU A 138 4.40 19.03 -9.89
C GLU A 138 3.69 19.15 -11.25
N GLU A 139 3.44 18.03 -11.92
CA GLU A 139 2.64 17.99 -13.14
C GLU A 139 1.18 18.39 -12.86
N PHE A 140 0.58 17.86 -11.81
CA PHE A 140 -0.80 18.18 -11.41
C PHE A 140 -1.00 19.67 -11.13
N ILE A 141 -0.06 20.31 -10.43
CA ILE A 141 -0.14 21.75 -10.11
C ILE A 141 0.44 22.67 -11.20
N GLY A 142 1.08 22.11 -12.23
CA GLY A 142 1.70 22.84 -13.35
C GLY A 142 2.92 23.69 -12.99
N LYS A 143 3.60 23.39 -11.88
CA LYS A 143 4.79 24.12 -11.43
C LYS A 143 5.71 23.25 -10.58
N LYS A 144 6.97 23.66 -10.43
CA LYS A 144 7.94 23.01 -9.55
C LYS A 144 7.72 23.37 -8.08
N VAL A 145 8.00 22.42 -7.19
CA VAL A 145 8.09 22.62 -5.74
C VAL A 145 9.56 22.86 -5.39
N GLU A 146 9.89 24.07 -4.90
CA GLU A 146 11.29 24.47 -4.70
C GLU A 146 11.94 23.69 -3.55
N ASN A 147 11.25 23.61 -2.41
CA ASN A 147 11.75 22.92 -1.24
C ASN A 147 10.87 21.69 -0.96
N TRP A 148 11.12 20.60 -1.68
CA TRP A 148 10.41 19.35 -1.48
C TRP A 148 10.97 18.57 -0.29
N PRO A 149 10.13 18.06 0.63
CA PRO A 149 8.68 18.22 0.74
C PRO A 149 8.23 19.40 1.65
N ASP A 150 9.17 20.21 2.14
CA ASP A 150 8.96 21.20 3.20
C ASP A 150 7.96 22.29 2.83
N ASP A 151 7.85 22.64 1.53
CA ASP A 151 6.83 23.57 1.03
C ASP A 151 5.40 23.00 1.16
N ILE A 152 5.25 21.71 1.42
CA ILE A 152 3.97 21.05 1.62
C ILE A 152 3.76 20.79 3.11
N PHE A 153 4.57 19.91 3.71
CA PHE A 153 4.50 19.58 5.13
C PHE A 153 5.90 19.47 5.74
N SER A 154 6.12 20.20 6.81
CA SER A 154 7.32 20.00 7.63
C SER A 154 7.25 18.67 8.39
N PRO A 155 8.40 18.06 8.71
CA PRO A 155 8.44 16.81 9.47
C PRO A 155 7.62 16.90 10.78
N GLY A 156 6.81 15.87 11.03
CA GLY A 156 5.99 15.79 12.25
C GLY A 156 4.71 16.64 12.25
N GLN A 157 4.42 17.33 11.16
CA GLN A 157 3.15 18.06 11.02
C GLN A 157 2.02 17.07 10.70
N ASN A 158 1.31 16.61 11.71
CA ASN A 158 0.25 15.59 11.59
C ASN A 158 -1.17 16.13 11.81
N SER A 159 -1.36 17.45 11.89
CA SER A 159 -2.66 18.01 12.18
C SER A 159 -3.47 18.28 10.93
N LEU A 160 -4.63 17.67 10.84
CA LEU A 160 -5.66 17.95 9.83
C LEU A 160 -6.22 19.38 9.93
N ASP A 161 -6.06 20.02 11.10
CA ASP A 161 -6.63 21.32 11.38
C ASP A 161 -5.90 22.49 10.71
N ASN A 162 -4.82 22.21 9.98
CA ASN A 162 -3.89 23.20 9.47
C ASN A 162 -3.60 23.10 7.97
N TYR A 163 -4.56 22.71 7.14
CA TYR A 163 -4.44 22.89 5.68
C TYR A 163 -4.58 24.38 5.30
N VAL A 164 -3.65 25.18 5.78
CA VAL A 164 -3.73 26.64 5.63
C VAL A 164 -3.18 27.14 4.30
N THR A 165 -2.23 26.44 3.70
CA THR A 165 -1.63 26.86 2.43
C THR A 165 -2.36 26.28 1.22
N ALA A 166 -2.31 27.00 0.09
CA ALA A 166 -2.82 26.47 -1.18
C ALA A 166 -2.10 25.17 -1.57
N MET A 167 -0.78 25.10 -1.37
CA MET A 167 0.05 23.95 -1.67
C MET A 167 -0.40 22.70 -0.91
N GLN A 168 -0.75 22.84 0.38
CA GLN A 168 -1.26 21.74 1.18
C GLN A 168 -2.62 21.24 0.69
N ARG A 169 -3.52 22.14 0.29
CA ARG A 169 -4.82 21.75 -0.28
C ARG A 169 -4.66 21.06 -1.63
N ASP A 170 -3.77 21.56 -2.47
CA ASP A 170 -3.46 20.96 -3.77
C ASP A 170 -2.89 19.55 -3.57
N TRP A 171 -1.99 19.37 -2.61
CA TRP A 171 -1.44 18.05 -2.24
C TRP A 171 -2.51 17.07 -1.80
N MET A 172 -3.41 17.50 -0.91
CA MET A 172 -4.51 16.65 -0.44
C MET A 172 -5.53 16.31 -1.54
N THR A 173 -5.65 17.17 -2.54
CA THR A 173 -6.51 16.90 -3.73
C THR A 173 -5.84 15.92 -4.69
N PHE A 174 -4.51 16.02 -4.83
CA PHE A 174 -3.71 15.13 -5.67
C PHE A 174 -3.71 13.70 -5.16
N ARG A 175 -3.57 13.51 -3.85
CA ARG A 175 -3.59 12.20 -3.19
C ARG A 175 -4.97 11.56 -3.27
#